data_1850a12592bac07f7490c883cf0e8b64
#
_entry.id   1850a12592bac07f7490c883cf0e8b64
#
_cell.length_a   1.000
_cell.length_b   1.000
_cell.length_c   1.000
_cell.angle_alpha   90.00
_cell.angle_beta   90.00
_cell.angle_gamma   90.00
#
_symmetry.space_group_name_H-M   'P 1'
#
loop_
_entity.id
_entity.type
_entity.pdbx_description
1 polymer ?
#
loop_
_entity_poly.entity_id
_entity_poly.type
_entity_poly.pdbx_seq_one_letter_code
_entity_poly.pdbx_strand_id
1 'polypeptide(L)'
;MTNLIYFCAVILPWVMCGGLIVYLIFTKKKIAGLRLIGLSFLGAIIAWFLASLYKYNFPSPRPFEIMTNLKPLFTTATGDAFPSSHATFFGALAMGVFWQKSPSTSLDKTRDKSLRARIFGLIFILGAILIALARVLANVHSPLDVVVGLLFGGLVSLLIFKLFSL
;
A
#
# COMPACT_ATOMS: atom_id res chain seq x y z
N MET A 1 -8.06 4.22 -22.11
CA MET A 1 -6.94 4.47 -21.16
C MET A 1 -7.45 5.06 -19.84
N THR A 2 -8.32 6.07 -19.87
CA THR A 2 -8.90 6.75 -18.69
C THR A 2 -9.58 5.81 -17.70
N ASN A 3 -10.38 4.83 -18.19
CA ASN A 3 -11.08 3.86 -17.34
C ASN A 3 -10.12 2.95 -16.56
N LEU A 4 -8.99 2.57 -17.15
CA LEU A 4 -7.98 1.74 -16.48
C LEU A 4 -7.27 2.53 -15.37
N ILE A 5 -6.91 3.78 -15.65
CA ILE A 5 -6.31 4.68 -14.64
C ILE A 5 -7.28 4.87 -13.47
N TYR A 6 -8.56 5.15 -13.77
CA TYR A 6 -9.59 5.30 -12.75
C TYR A 6 -9.76 4.01 -11.92
N PHE A 7 -9.81 2.85 -12.58
CA PHE A 7 -9.87 1.56 -11.88
C PHE A 7 -8.69 1.38 -10.91
N CYS A 8 -7.46 1.59 -11.39
CA CYS A 8 -6.28 1.42 -10.53
C CYS A 8 -6.19 2.48 -9.42
N ALA A 9 -6.65 3.72 -9.67
CA ALA A 9 -6.56 4.81 -8.69
C ALA A 9 -7.65 4.77 -7.62
N VAL A 10 -8.83 4.23 -7.93
CA VAL A 10 -10.04 4.34 -7.09
C VAL A 10 -10.57 2.97 -6.68
N ILE A 11 -10.69 2.02 -7.60
CA ILE A 11 -11.32 0.71 -7.33
C ILE A 11 -10.32 -0.30 -6.77
N LEU A 12 -9.11 -0.39 -7.34
CA LEU A 12 -8.07 -1.34 -6.91
C LEU A 12 -7.73 -1.24 -5.41
N PRO A 13 -7.67 -0.04 -4.77
CA PRO A 13 -7.57 0.10 -3.32
C PRO A 13 -8.57 -0.76 -2.54
N TRP A 14 -9.84 -0.69 -2.92
CA TRP A 14 -10.91 -1.47 -2.28
C TRP A 14 -10.79 -2.96 -2.55
N VAL A 15 -10.39 -3.33 -3.77
CA VAL A 15 -10.13 -4.74 -4.14
C VAL A 15 -9.00 -5.31 -3.29
N MET A 16 -7.93 -4.56 -3.04
CA MET A 16 -6.83 -5.01 -2.18
C MET A 16 -7.28 -5.22 -0.74
N CYS A 17 -8.03 -4.28 -0.17
CA CYS A 17 -8.58 -4.44 1.19
C CYS A 17 -9.56 -5.62 1.27
N GLY A 18 -10.47 -5.75 0.31
CA GLY A 18 -11.41 -6.87 0.21
C GLY A 18 -10.70 -8.22 0.05
N GLY A 19 -9.62 -8.26 -0.71
CA GLY A 19 -8.78 -9.45 -0.88
C GLY A 19 -8.21 -9.98 0.43
N LEU A 20 -7.86 -9.12 1.39
CA LEU A 20 -7.42 -9.54 2.72
C LEU A 20 -8.56 -10.15 3.54
N ILE A 21 -9.77 -9.62 3.41
CA ILE A 21 -10.96 -10.19 4.07
C ILE A 21 -11.24 -11.58 3.50
N VAL A 22 -11.22 -11.72 2.17
CA VAL A 22 -11.37 -13.02 1.48
C VAL A 22 -10.28 -14.00 1.93
N TYR A 23 -9.03 -13.56 1.98
CA TYR A 23 -7.93 -14.38 2.51
C TYR A 23 -8.22 -14.87 3.94
N LEU A 24 -8.74 -14.00 4.82
CA LEU A 24 -9.09 -14.39 6.18
C LEU A 24 -10.21 -15.43 6.24
N ILE A 25 -11.21 -15.32 5.37
CA ILE A 25 -12.34 -16.27 5.30
C ILE A 25 -11.82 -17.67 4.93
N PHE A 26 -10.91 -17.77 3.96
CA PHE A 26 -10.44 -19.05 3.44
C PHE A 26 -9.19 -19.62 4.14
N THR A 27 -8.47 -18.82 4.95
CA THR A 27 -7.32 -19.34 5.68
C THR A 27 -7.72 -20.32 6.79
N LYS A 28 -7.05 -21.46 6.85
CA LYS A 28 -7.25 -22.46 7.93
C LYS A 28 -6.67 -21.98 9.27
N LYS A 29 -5.64 -21.13 9.24
CA LYS A 29 -4.96 -20.59 10.44
C LYS A 29 -5.48 -19.20 10.77
N LYS A 30 -6.70 -19.11 11.31
CA LYS A 30 -7.41 -17.84 11.58
C LYS A 30 -6.60 -16.84 12.42
N ILE A 31 -6.00 -17.28 13.53
CA ILE A 31 -5.22 -16.41 14.42
C ILE A 31 -4.00 -15.82 13.68
N ALA A 32 -3.28 -16.65 12.92
CA ALA A 32 -2.14 -16.16 12.14
C ALA A 32 -2.59 -15.19 11.02
N GLY A 33 -3.72 -15.46 10.39
CA GLY A 33 -4.33 -14.57 9.40
C GLY A 33 -4.74 -13.22 10.00
N LEU A 34 -5.41 -13.23 11.17
CA LEU A 34 -5.80 -12.03 11.90
C LEU A 34 -4.56 -11.21 12.31
N ARG A 35 -3.51 -11.86 12.83
CA ARG A 35 -2.26 -11.19 13.18
C ARG A 35 -1.61 -10.55 11.97
N LEU A 36 -1.52 -11.28 10.85
CA LEU A 36 -0.97 -10.74 9.60
C LEU A 36 -1.72 -9.49 9.16
N ILE A 37 -3.04 -9.59 9.02
CA ILE A 37 -3.90 -8.48 8.57
C ILE A 37 -3.83 -7.33 9.58
N GLY A 38 -3.94 -7.60 10.87
CA GLY A 38 -3.88 -6.59 11.92
C GLY A 38 -2.57 -5.80 11.91
N LEU A 39 -1.42 -6.48 11.83
CA LEU A 39 -0.12 -5.81 11.76
C LEU A 39 0.08 -5.05 10.44
N SER A 40 -0.41 -5.59 9.31
CA SER A 40 -0.32 -4.90 8.02
C SER A 40 -1.15 -3.62 8.01
N PHE A 41 -2.39 -3.65 8.53
CA PHE A 41 -3.22 -2.44 8.67
C PHE A 41 -2.66 -1.48 9.73
N LEU A 42 -2.15 -1.96 10.84
CA LEU A 42 -1.51 -1.12 11.85
C LEU A 42 -0.35 -0.33 11.24
N GLY A 43 0.54 -1.01 10.51
CA GLY A 43 1.63 -0.37 9.79
C GLY A 43 1.14 0.65 8.75
N ALA A 44 0.09 0.32 7.99
CA ALA A 44 -0.49 1.20 6.99
C ALA A 44 -1.14 2.44 7.61
N ILE A 45 -1.87 2.30 8.72
CA ILE A 45 -2.52 3.40 9.43
C ILE A 45 -1.47 4.32 10.05
N ILE A 46 -0.43 3.76 10.69
CA ILE A 46 0.66 4.56 11.28
C ILE A 46 1.42 5.31 10.18
N ALA A 47 1.76 4.65 9.08
CA ALA A 47 2.44 5.29 7.96
C ALA A 47 1.60 6.42 7.34
N TRP A 48 0.32 6.17 7.13
CA TRP A 48 -0.62 7.19 6.63
C TRP A 48 -0.76 8.37 7.59
N PHE A 49 -0.87 8.12 8.90
CA PHE A 49 -0.95 9.16 9.92
C PHE A 49 0.30 10.04 9.94
N LEU A 50 1.49 9.43 9.92
CA LEU A 50 2.77 10.16 9.87
C LEU A 50 2.90 10.99 8.58
N ALA A 51 2.50 10.44 7.44
CA ALA A 51 2.46 11.17 6.18
C ALA A 51 1.47 12.35 6.22
N SER A 52 0.31 12.17 6.86
CA SER A 52 -0.68 13.23 7.03
C SER A 52 -0.19 14.33 7.97
N LEU A 53 0.50 13.96 9.05
CA LEU A 53 1.14 14.90 9.96
C LEU A 53 2.23 15.72 9.25
N TYR A 54 3.04 15.07 8.41
CA TYR A 54 4.04 15.78 7.60
C TYR A 54 3.37 16.81 6.68
N LYS A 55 2.32 16.43 5.95
CA LYS A 55 1.59 17.34 5.05
C LYS A 55 0.98 18.54 5.75
N TYR A 56 0.43 18.32 6.95
CA TYR A 56 -0.13 19.40 7.76
C TYR A 56 0.92 20.47 8.09
N ASN A 57 2.17 20.08 8.36
CA ASN A 57 3.24 21.00 8.68
C ASN A 57 3.97 21.54 7.44
N PHE A 58 3.99 20.79 6.35
CA PHE A 58 4.73 21.11 5.11
C PHE A 58 3.83 20.93 3.89
N PRO A 59 2.82 21.79 3.70
CA PRO A 59 1.93 21.71 2.55
C PRO A 59 2.71 21.88 1.25
N SER A 60 2.38 21.09 0.24
CA SER A 60 3.03 21.12 -1.07
C SER A 60 1.99 21.11 -2.19
N PRO A 61 2.16 21.94 -3.24
CA PRO A 61 1.20 22.02 -4.33
C PRO A 61 1.24 20.75 -5.19
N ARG A 62 0.09 20.40 -5.78
CA ARG A 62 -0.04 19.29 -6.71
C ARG A 62 0.37 19.68 -8.13
N PRO A 63 0.72 18.71 -9.00
CA PRO A 63 1.11 19.03 -10.38
C PRO A 63 0.09 19.89 -11.15
N PHE A 64 -1.20 19.62 -10.99
CA PHE A 64 -2.25 20.41 -11.67
C PHE A 64 -2.45 21.82 -11.07
N GLU A 65 -1.94 22.10 -9.88
CA GLU A 65 -1.95 23.44 -9.26
C GLU A 65 -0.82 24.31 -9.78
N ILE A 66 0.30 23.68 -10.16
CA ILE A 66 1.49 24.38 -10.69
C ILE A 66 1.40 24.54 -12.21
N MET A 67 0.91 23.52 -12.91
CA MET A 67 0.84 23.49 -14.37
C MET A 67 -0.61 23.70 -14.83
N THR A 68 -0.93 24.89 -15.31
CA THR A 68 -2.27 25.30 -15.73
C THR A 68 -2.87 24.49 -16.89
N ASN A 69 -2.02 23.80 -17.66
CA ASN A 69 -2.42 22.93 -18.77
C ASN A 69 -2.76 21.50 -18.33
N LEU A 70 -2.46 21.12 -17.08
CA LEU A 70 -2.81 19.81 -16.56
C LEU A 70 -4.18 19.83 -15.87
N LYS A 71 -5.02 18.87 -16.25
CA LYS A 71 -6.31 18.64 -15.57
C LYS A 71 -6.22 17.32 -14.79
N PRO A 72 -6.62 17.30 -13.51
CA PRO A 72 -6.71 16.07 -12.76
C PRO A 72 -7.85 15.20 -13.30
N LEU A 73 -7.65 13.89 -13.35
CA LEU A 73 -8.65 12.94 -13.84
C LEU A 73 -9.85 12.82 -12.90
N PHE A 74 -9.69 13.16 -11.63
CA PHE A 74 -10.75 13.16 -10.61
C PHE A 74 -10.46 14.24 -9.56
N THR A 75 -11.53 14.67 -8.87
CA THR A 75 -11.44 15.70 -7.84
C THR A 75 -10.60 15.21 -6.65
N THR A 76 -9.71 16.06 -6.17
CA THR A 76 -8.86 15.81 -5.00
C THR A 76 -8.62 17.12 -4.25
N ALA A 77 -8.27 17.03 -2.96
CA ALA A 77 -7.89 18.19 -2.17
C ALA A 77 -6.64 18.87 -2.75
N THR A 78 -6.55 20.17 -2.61
CA THR A 78 -5.41 21.01 -2.98
C THR A 78 -4.35 21.04 -1.87
N GLY A 79 -3.11 21.43 -2.19
CA GLY A 79 -2.05 21.65 -1.19
C GLY A 79 -1.47 20.43 -0.48
N ASP A 80 -1.84 19.20 -0.88
CA ASP A 80 -1.52 17.96 -0.16
C ASP A 80 -0.78 16.94 -1.03
N ALA A 81 0.23 17.37 -1.81
CA ALA A 81 0.89 16.47 -2.76
C ALA A 81 1.81 15.46 -2.07
N PHE A 82 2.75 15.91 -1.25
CA PHE A 82 3.88 15.09 -0.80
C PHE A 82 3.80 14.74 0.70
N PRO A 83 4.08 13.45 1.04
CA PRO A 83 4.10 12.28 0.16
C PRO A 83 2.68 11.81 -0.20
N SER A 84 2.52 11.00 -1.23
CA SER A 84 1.20 10.47 -1.61
C SER A 84 0.61 9.55 -0.53
N SER A 85 -0.53 9.91 0.04
CA SER A 85 -1.21 9.13 1.10
C SER A 85 -1.60 7.73 0.65
N HIS A 86 -2.09 7.59 -0.61
CA HIS A 86 -2.42 6.28 -1.17
C HIS A 86 -1.17 5.42 -1.34
N ALA A 87 -0.09 5.98 -1.92
CA ALA A 87 1.16 5.24 -2.08
C ALA A 87 1.75 4.83 -0.72
N THR A 88 1.70 5.71 0.28
CA THR A 88 2.16 5.42 1.65
C THR A 88 1.36 4.30 2.29
N PHE A 89 0.02 4.38 2.26
CA PHE A 89 -0.85 3.39 2.88
C PHE A 89 -0.69 2.02 2.20
N PHE A 90 -0.79 1.98 0.87
CA PHE A 90 -0.73 0.71 0.13
C PHE A 90 0.69 0.15 0.04
N GLY A 91 1.73 0.98 0.08
CA GLY A 91 3.11 0.56 0.23
C GLY A 91 3.34 -0.16 1.57
N ALA A 92 2.82 0.40 2.66
CA ALA A 92 2.88 -0.23 3.98
C ALA A 92 2.07 -1.54 4.03
N LEU A 93 0.84 -1.53 3.52
CA LEU A 93 -0.02 -2.70 3.49
C LEU A 93 0.61 -3.85 2.70
N ALA A 94 1.13 -3.56 1.51
CA ALA A 94 1.78 -4.53 0.65
C ALA A 94 3.05 -5.11 1.27
N MET A 95 3.88 -4.27 1.88
CA MET A 95 5.08 -4.73 2.57
C MET A 95 4.73 -5.62 3.77
N GLY A 96 3.71 -5.27 4.56
CA GLY A 96 3.24 -6.08 5.68
C GLY A 96 2.78 -7.47 5.21
N VAL A 97 1.99 -7.54 4.15
CA VAL A 97 1.55 -8.81 3.57
C VAL A 97 2.72 -9.62 3.00
N PHE A 98 3.70 -8.97 2.37
CA PHE A 98 4.88 -9.63 1.81
C PHE A 98 5.83 -10.16 2.89
N TRP A 99 6.00 -9.43 4.00
CA TRP A 99 6.96 -9.75 5.07
C TRP A 99 6.52 -10.89 5.99
N GLN A 100 5.33 -11.47 5.79
CA GLN A 100 4.90 -12.57 6.64
C GLN A 100 5.93 -13.70 6.67
N LYS A 101 6.43 -14.01 7.86
CA LYS A 101 7.33 -15.15 8.05
C LYS A 101 6.56 -16.43 7.72
N SER A 102 7.00 -17.17 6.72
CA SER A 102 6.56 -18.56 6.53
C SER A 102 7.04 -19.37 7.73
N PRO A 103 6.18 -20.14 8.42
CA PRO A 103 6.62 -20.98 9.53
C PRO A 103 7.65 -21.98 9.00
N SER A 104 8.90 -21.81 9.43
CA SER A 104 9.98 -22.73 9.13
C SER A 104 9.90 -23.93 10.07
N THR A 105 9.30 -25.03 9.63
CA THR A 105 9.58 -26.36 10.22
C THR A 105 9.10 -27.46 9.29
N SER A 106 10.01 -28.35 8.91
CA SER A 106 9.91 -29.55 8.05
C SER A 106 9.98 -29.31 6.52
N LEU A 107 10.96 -30.01 5.92
CA LEU A 107 11.58 -29.69 4.63
C LEU A 107 10.74 -29.89 3.34
N ASP A 108 9.62 -30.57 3.33
CA ASP A 108 8.95 -30.94 2.08
C ASP A 108 7.58 -30.29 1.86
N LYS A 109 6.71 -30.22 2.86
CA LYS A 109 5.38 -29.57 2.76
C LYS A 109 5.41 -28.03 2.88
N THR A 110 6.52 -27.45 3.30
CA THR A 110 6.70 -26.03 3.58
C THR A 110 7.06 -25.21 2.35
N ARG A 111 7.70 -25.81 1.36
CA ARG A 111 8.14 -25.11 0.13
C ARG A 111 6.97 -24.54 -0.68
N ASP A 112 5.93 -25.34 -0.89
CA ASP A 112 4.74 -24.91 -1.66
C ASP A 112 3.94 -23.81 -0.92
N LYS A 113 3.79 -23.94 0.42
CA LYS A 113 3.11 -22.92 1.23
C LYS A 113 3.90 -21.61 1.30
N SER A 114 5.23 -21.70 1.39
CA SER A 114 6.12 -20.54 1.35
C SER A 114 6.02 -19.81 0.01
N LEU A 115 5.98 -20.54 -1.10
CA LEU A 115 5.87 -19.97 -2.43
C LEU A 115 4.52 -19.26 -2.62
N ARG A 116 3.41 -19.86 -2.23
CA ARG A 116 2.06 -19.23 -2.31
C ARG A 116 1.98 -17.96 -1.48
N ALA A 117 2.54 -17.95 -0.27
CA ALA A 117 2.57 -16.77 0.57
C ALA A 117 3.39 -15.62 -0.07
N ARG A 118 4.54 -15.95 -0.67
CA ARG A 118 5.36 -14.97 -1.40
C ARG A 118 4.63 -14.44 -2.64
N ILE A 119 4.01 -15.30 -3.43
CA ILE A 119 3.21 -14.88 -4.61
C ILE A 119 2.10 -13.93 -4.17
N PHE A 120 1.37 -14.26 -3.09
CA PHE A 120 0.32 -13.39 -2.54
C PHE A 120 0.88 -12.01 -2.15
N GLY A 121 2.02 -11.96 -1.44
CA GLY A 121 2.68 -10.71 -1.11
C GLY A 121 3.15 -9.91 -2.34
N LEU A 122 3.69 -10.59 -3.37
CA LEU A 122 4.09 -9.95 -4.63
C LEU A 122 2.90 -9.35 -5.38
N ILE A 123 1.73 -10.00 -5.37
CA ILE A 123 0.49 -9.45 -5.94
C ILE A 123 0.13 -8.13 -5.23
N PHE A 124 0.26 -8.06 -3.91
CA PHE A 124 0.02 -6.82 -3.16
C PHE A 124 1.03 -5.72 -3.48
N ILE A 125 2.32 -6.06 -3.64
CA ILE A 125 3.34 -5.09 -4.08
C ILE A 125 3.01 -4.56 -5.47
N LEU A 126 2.67 -5.43 -6.42
CA LEU A 126 2.27 -5.02 -7.76
C LEU A 126 1.03 -4.11 -7.71
N GLY A 127 0.02 -4.47 -6.91
CA GLY A 127 -1.17 -3.64 -6.71
C GLY A 127 -0.83 -2.24 -6.16
N ALA A 128 0.05 -2.14 -5.16
CA ALA A 128 0.51 -0.86 -4.61
C ALA A 128 1.24 0.00 -5.67
N ILE A 129 2.09 -0.63 -6.50
CA ILE A 129 2.76 0.05 -7.62
C ILE A 129 1.75 0.54 -8.66
N LEU A 130 0.77 -0.27 -9.02
CA LEU A 130 -0.28 0.12 -9.98
C LEU A 130 -1.12 1.29 -9.45
N ILE A 131 -1.48 1.28 -8.16
CA ILE A 131 -2.16 2.42 -7.51
C ILE A 131 -1.27 3.67 -7.61
N ALA A 132 0.01 3.57 -7.24
CA ALA A 132 0.95 4.68 -7.27
C ALA A 132 1.11 5.27 -8.69
N LEU A 133 1.30 4.43 -9.71
CA LEU A 133 1.39 4.84 -11.11
C LEU A 133 0.10 5.51 -11.58
N ALA A 134 -1.06 4.96 -11.22
CA ALA A 134 -2.34 5.55 -11.59
C ALA A 134 -2.54 6.95 -10.98
N ARG A 135 -2.00 7.23 -9.78
CA ARG A 135 -2.01 8.58 -9.17
C ARG A 135 -1.17 9.59 -9.97
N VAL A 136 -0.04 9.15 -10.54
CA VAL A 136 0.79 9.99 -11.41
C VAL A 136 0.08 10.25 -12.75
N LEU A 137 -0.41 9.19 -13.39
CA LEU A 137 -1.11 9.28 -14.69
C LEU A 137 -2.42 10.08 -14.60
N ALA A 138 -3.01 10.17 -13.42
CA ALA A 138 -4.18 11.01 -13.15
C ALA A 138 -3.83 12.48 -12.88
N ASN A 139 -2.56 12.88 -12.97
CA ASN A 139 -2.04 14.24 -12.71
C ASN A 139 -2.27 14.76 -11.28
N VAL A 140 -2.51 13.87 -10.30
CA VAL A 140 -2.77 14.27 -8.91
C VAL A 140 -1.55 14.20 -8.01
N HIS A 141 -0.50 13.48 -8.43
CA HIS A 141 0.79 13.38 -7.74
C HIS A 141 1.95 13.38 -8.72
N SER A 142 3.12 13.86 -8.28
CA SER A 142 4.38 13.70 -8.99
C SER A 142 4.94 12.27 -8.82
N PRO A 143 5.84 11.81 -9.70
CA PRO A 143 6.56 10.54 -9.49
C PRO A 143 7.27 10.47 -8.14
N LEU A 144 7.83 11.59 -7.67
CA LEU A 144 8.54 11.68 -6.39
C LEU A 144 7.59 11.43 -5.21
N ASP A 145 6.36 12.01 -5.25
CA ASP A 145 5.37 11.85 -4.18
C ASP A 145 5.02 10.39 -3.95
N VAL A 146 4.87 9.63 -5.03
CA VAL A 146 4.45 8.22 -4.95
C VAL A 146 5.62 7.30 -4.61
N VAL A 147 6.82 7.55 -5.13
CA VAL A 147 8.02 6.75 -4.80
C VAL A 147 8.35 6.89 -3.32
N VAL A 148 8.43 8.13 -2.82
CA VAL A 148 8.69 8.38 -1.39
C VAL A 148 7.57 7.79 -0.54
N GLY A 149 6.31 7.94 -0.95
CA GLY A 149 5.18 7.32 -0.26
C GLY A 149 5.30 5.80 -0.13
N LEU A 150 5.58 5.09 -1.23
CA LEU A 150 5.77 3.64 -1.23
C LEU A 150 6.91 3.19 -0.30
N LEU A 151 8.08 3.85 -0.41
CA LEU A 151 9.27 3.52 0.38
C LEU A 151 9.04 3.81 1.87
N PHE A 152 8.51 4.98 2.19
CA PHE A 152 8.20 5.37 3.57
C PHE A 152 7.18 4.41 4.19
N GLY A 153 6.08 4.12 3.49
CA GLY A 153 5.08 3.17 3.95
C GLY A 153 5.66 1.79 4.19
N GLY A 154 6.44 1.28 3.22
CA GLY A 154 7.11 -0.01 3.34
C GLY A 154 8.05 -0.07 4.55
N LEU A 155 8.85 0.97 4.78
CA LEU A 155 9.76 1.04 5.93
C LEU A 155 9.02 1.02 7.27
N VAL A 156 7.97 1.83 7.42
CA VAL A 156 7.14 1.85 8.64
C VAL A 156 6.55 0.47 8.90
N SER A 157 6.01 -0.19 7.88
CA SER A 157 5.46 -1.53 8.02
C SER A 157 6.51 -2.56 8.46
N LEU A 158 7.72 -2.52 7.89
CA LEU A 158 8.83 -3.38 8.32
C LEU A 158 9.20 -3.18 9.79
N LEU A 159 9.23 -1.93 10.25
CA LEU A 159 9.51 -1.61 11.65
C LEU A 159 8.43 -2.17 12.57
N ILE A 160 7.14 -2.03 12.22
CA ILE A 160 6.03 -2.60 13.00
C ILE A 160 6.14 -4.12 13.06
N PHE A 161 6.38 -4.79 11.93
CA PHE A 161 6.55 -6.25 11.93
C PHE A 161 7.76 -6.70 12.76
N LYS A 162 8.86 -5.95 12.73
CA LYS A 162 10.05 -6.24 13.54
C LYS A 162 9.76 -6.09 15.03
N LEU A 163 9.03 -5.07 15.44
CA LEU A 163 8.67 -4.81 16.84
C LEU A 163 7.71 -5.87 17.41
N PHE A 164 6.72 -6.30 16.61
CA PHE A 164 5.68 -7.23 17.06
C PHE A 164 5.92 -8.71 16.67
N SER A 165 7.00 -9.01 15.96
CA SER A 165 7.35 -10.40 15.57
C SER A 165 8.35 -11.10 16.50
N LEU A 166 8.65 -10.47 17.64
CA LEU A 166 9.43 -11.08 18.73
C LEU A 166 8.63 -12.16 19.46
#